data_025f781108141d3621b2ebd054dd38e8
#
_entry.id   025f781108141d3621b2ebd054dd38e8
#
_cell.length_a   1.000
_cell.length_b   1.000
_cell.length_c   1.000
_cell.angle_alpha   90.00
_cell.angle_beta   90.00
_cell.angle_gamma   90.00
#
_symmetry.space_group_name_H-M   'P 1'
#
loop_
_entity.id
_entity.type
_entity.pdbx_description
1 polymer ?
#
loop_
_entity_poly.entity_id
_entity_poly.type
_entity_poly.pdbx_seq_one_letter_code
_entity_poly.pdbx_strand_id
1 'polypeptide(L)'
;MRARALPALGLLVLGGCSSSGTPEAAAADANAPITFATTPLGDDPTAENPIDAFASLVEAETGREVEIVDVPDYTAVVEALRNHHVDIGFMSGFPSALAVNTGEVDSLVAWPGDDSPVSTCLVLDDSPLQSLEDVTPETVVAFADPASSSGYFMPVAMLHDAGLEKDADYQALFSGGHDMSFTALKEGQADVACTSTIFPTMAGSGDPMFPFEKGETRSIGESASMPVAVTVLSDQELADDKRELLLEALPNVFTEENAEQLGAMMEAMQGTEPILEPDAEIFQPFVDIAAIADVDISDLSGS
;
A
#
# COMPACT_ATOMS: atom_id res chain seq x y z
N MET A 1 28.77 84.23 -3.45
CA MET A 1 28.01 85.14 -2.56
C MET A 1 27.06 84.29 -1.70
N ARG A 2 27.19 84.39 -0.39
CA ARG A 2 26.25 84.16 0.70
C ARG A 2 25.61 82.79 0.76
N ALA A 3 25.81 81.96 1.71
CA ALA A 3 25.91 81.99 3.17
C ALA A 3 24.81 81.04 3.76
N ARG A 4 25.30 80.07 4.55
CA ARG A 4 24.79 79.57 5.85
C ARG A 4 23.31 79.22 5.98
N ALA A 5 23.00 77.94 6.41
CA ALA A 5 22.95 77.63 7.85
C ALA A 5 22.65 76.13 8.07
N LEU A 6 23.40 75.43 8.91
CA LEU A 6 22.94 74.33 9.75
C LEU A 6 22.06 74.91 10.87
N PRO A 7 21.15 74.15 11.41
CA PRO A 7 21.38 73.35 12.62
C PRO A 7 20.54 72.09 12.68
N ALA A 8 20.84 71.22 13.42
CA ALA A 8 20.78 70.78 14.76
C ALA A 8 20.49 69.29 14.85
N LEU A 9 21.33 68.63 15.53
CA LEU A 9 21.31 67.25 16.06
C LEU A 9 20.06 66.99 16.89
N GLY A 10 19.30 65.94 16.53
CA GLY A 10 18.26 65.36 17.37
C GLY A 10 18.51 63.85 17.55
N LEU A 11 19.16 63.55 18.68
CA LEU A 11 19.39 62.17 19.11
C LEU A 11 18.06 61.56 19.61
N LEU A 12 17.43 60.69 18.84
CA LEU A 12 16.33 59.85 19.30
C LEU A 12 16.87 58.47 19.63
N VAL A 13 17.02 58.19 20.92
CA VAL A 13 17.25 56.88 21.46
C VAL A 13 15.92 56.11 21.41
N LEU A 14 15.80 55.22 20.44
CA LEU A 14 14.75 54.23 20.41
C LEU A 14 15.27 52.99 21.14
N GLY A 15 14.78 52.80 22.37
CA GLY A 15 14.95 51.57 23.13
C GLY A 15 14.30 50.41 22.38
N GLY A 16 15.12 49.52 21.81
CA GLY A 16 14.68 48.24 21.28
C GLY A 16 14.38 47.26 22.42
N CYS A 17 13.10 47.01 22.68
CA CYS A 17 12.70 45.81 23.38
C CYS A 17 12.86 44.63 22.42
N SER A 18 13.98 43.90 22.55
CA SER A 18 14.14 42.59 21.97
C SER A 18 13.25 41.61 22.75
N SER A 19 12.04 41.46 22.32
CA SER A 19 11.26 40.23 22.68
C SER A 19 11.78 39.11 21.79
N SER A 20 12.69 38.31 22.32
CA SER A 20 12.98 36.99 21.83
C SER A 20 11.73 36.10 22.11
N GLY A 21 10.72 36.22 21.25
CA GLY A 21 9.66 35.25 21.16
C GLY A 21 10.30 34.03 20.53
N THR A 22 10.51 32.99 21.32
CA THR A 22 10.55 31.62 20.84
C THR A 22 9.32 31.44 19.98
N PRO A 23 9.41 30.88 18.76
CA PRO A 23 8.21 30.47 18.05
C PRO A 23 7.49 29.45 18.96
N GLU A 24 6.38 29.85 19.52
CA GLU A 24 5.41 28.98 20.14
C GLU A 24 5.01 28.03 19.01
N ALA A 25 5.36 26.76 19.12
CA ALA A 25 4.84 25.72 18.25
C ALA A 25 3.32 25.91 18.26
N ALA A 26 2.75 26.17 17.10
CA ALA A 26 1.30 26.24 16.96
C ALA A 26 0.78 24.94 17.55
N ALA A 27 -0.05 25.05 18.60
CA ALA A 27 -0.72 23.88 19.16
C ALA A 27 -1.44 23.22 17.98
N ALA A 28 -1.13 21.95 17.71
CA ALA A 28 -1.84 21.19 16.69
C ALA A 28 -3.33 21.32 16.98
N ASP A 29 -4.12 21.57 15.94
CA ASP A 29 -5.57 21.68 16.11
C ASP A 29 -6.08 20.31 16.56
N ALA A 30 -6.50 20.24 17.83
CA ALA A 30 -6.99 19.00 18.45
C ALA A 30 -8.20 18.39 17.72
N ASN A 31 -8.76 19.07 16.72
CA ASN A 31 -9.86 18.61 15.87
C ASN A 31 -9.43 18.51 14.39
N ALA A 32 -8.16 18.61 14.07
CA ALA A 32 -7.71 18.44 12.70
C ALA A 32 -8.14 17.05 12.16
N PRO A 33 -8.64 16.96 10.92
CA PRO A 33 -9.05 15.69 10.32
C PRO A 33 -7.88 14.71 10.27
N ILE A 34 -8.19 13.42 10.18
CA ILE A 34 -7.23 12.37 9.83
C ILE A 34 -7.24 12.24 8.32
N THR A 35 -6.10 12.41 7.68
CA THR A 35 -5.98 12.21 6.23
C THR A 35 -5.53 10.79 5.92
N PHE A 36 -6.21 10.13 4.99
CA PHE A 36 -6.03 8.71 4.67
C PHE A 36 -5.85 8.48 3.18
N ALA A 37 -4.89 7.61 2.81
CA ALA A 37 -4.69 7.16 1.45
C ALA A 37 -4.55 5.64 1.37
N THR A 38 -5.07 5.08 0.28
CA THR A 38 -4.83 3.70 -0.16
C THR A 38 -5.01 3.61 -1.67
N THR A 39 -4.51 2.55 -2.28
CA THR A 39 -4.80 2.28 -3.70
C THR A 39 -6.28 1.92 -3.89
N PRO A 40 -6.86 2.18 -5.08
CA PRO A 40 -8.24 1.81 -5.38
C PRO A 40 -8.49 0.31 -5.13
N LEU A 41 -9.57 -0.02 -4.42
CA LEU A 41 -9.97 -1.39 -4.07
C LEU A 41 -11.15 -1.91 -4.92
N GLY A 42 -11.31 -1.39 -6.13
CA GLY A 42 -12.36 -1.77 -7.09
C GLY A 42 -13.19 -0.58 -7.57
N ASP A 43 -13.81 -0.73 -8.74
CA ASP A 43 -14.54 0.32 -9.44
C ASP A 43 -16.05 0.02 -9.55
N ASP A 44 -16.64 -0.85 -8.71
CA ASP A 44 -18.07 -1.08 -8.75
C ASP A 44 -18.84 0.11 -8.14
N PRO A 45 -19.44 0.98 -8.96
CA PRO A 45 -20.15 2.15 -8.45
C PRO A 45 -21.46 1.79 -7.73
N THR A 46 -21.83 0.50 -7.67
CA THR A 46 -23.06 0.02 -7.04
C THR A 46 -22.81 -0.70 -5.72
N ALA A 47 -21.57 -1.09 -5.45
CA ALA A 47 -21.14 -1.66 -4.16
C ALA A 47 -20.80 -0.54 -3.16
N GLU A 48 -20.94 -0.85 -1.88
CA GLU A 48 -20.39 0.01 -0.83
C GLU A 48 -18.86 0.01 -0.96
N ASN A 49 -18.24 1.19 -1.04
CA ASN A 49 -16.80 1.31 -1.21
C ASN A 49 -16.11 0.98 0.13
N PRO A 50 -15.24 -0.05 0.20
CA PRO A 50 -14.52 -0.39 1.44
C PRO A 50 -13.71 0.77 2.02
N ILE A 51 -13.21 1.67 1.18
CA ILE A 51 -12.45 2.85 1.60
C ILE A 51 -13.34 3.85 2.33
N ASP A 52 -14.56 4.11 1.82
CA ASP A 52 -15.53 5.00 2.46
C ASP A 52 -16.04 4.37 3.77
N ALA A 53 -16.25 3.06 3.80
CA ALA A 53 -16.63 2.32 4.99
C ALA A 53 -15.53 2.41 6.07
N PHE A 54 -14.27 2.19 5.70
CA PHE A 54 -13.13 2.36 6.61
C PHE A 54 -13.08 3.78 7.20
N ALA A 55 -13.15 4.81 6.35
CA ALA A 55 -13.16 6.20 6.80
C ALA A 55 -14.28 6.46 7.81
N SER A 56 -15.51 6.03 7.49
CA SER A 56 -16.68 6.20 8.38
C SER A 56 -16.52 5.48 9.73
N LEU A 57 -15.91 4.29 9.74
CA LEU A 57 -15.66 3.54 10.96
C LEU A 57 -14.57 4.21 11.81
N VAL A 58 -13.48 4.70 11.20
CA VAL A 58 -12.44 5.45 11.90
C VAL A 58 -13.02 6.75 12.48
N GLU A 59 -13.87 7.46 11.74
CA GLU A 59 -14.58 8.63 12.26
C GLU A 59 -15.43 8.31 13.49
N ALA A 60 -16.17 7.19 13.45
CA ALA A 60 -17.04 6.77 14.54
C ALA A 60 -16.24 6.44 15.82
N GLU A 61 -15.08 5.78 15.67
CA GLU A 61 -14.24 5.37 16.80
C GLU A 61 -13.40 6.54 17.35
N THR A 62 -12.87 7.41 16.47
CA THR A 62 -11.99 8.50 16.90
C THR A 62 -12.72 9.79 17.23
N GLY A 63 -13.94 9.98 16.70
CA GLY A 63 -14.67 11.24 16.77
C GLY A 63 -14.06 12.35 15.90
N ARG A 64 -13.14 12.02 14.97
CA ARG A 64 -12.52 12.95 14.03
C ARG A 64 -12.96 12.67 12.62
N GLU A 65 -13.10 13.72 11.82
CA GLU A 65 -13.32 13.61 10.38
C GLU A 65 -12.15 12.88 9.70
N VAL A 66 -12.43 12.01 8.72
CA VAL A 66 -11.44 11.34 7.89
C VAL A 66 -11.53 11.86 6.46
N GLU A 67 -10.47 12.49 5.99
CA GLU A 67 -10.36 12.96 4.61
C GLU A 67 -9.62 11.91 3.77
N ILE A 68 -10.30 11.35 2.75
CA ILE A 68 -9.70 10.40 1.80
C ILE A 68 -8.94 11.19 0.74
N VAL A 69 -7.68 10.82 0.52
CA VAL A 69 -6.81 11.36 -0.53
C VAL A 69 -6.67 10.31 -1.62
N ASP A 70 -7.21 10.61 -2.80
CA ASP A 70 -7.11 9.73 -3.96
C ASP A 70 -5.67 9.66 -4.48
N VAL A 71 -5.15 8.46 -4.62
CA VAL A 71 -3.81 8.18 -5.16
C VAL A 71 -3.89 7.06 -6.21
N PRO A 72 -3.05 7.09 -7.25
CA PRO A 72 -3.14 6.13 -8.35
C PRO A 72 -2.52 4.75 -8.04
N ASP A 73 -1.52 4.69 -7.16
CA ASP A 73 -0.70 3.51 -6.94
C ASP A 73 -0.01 3.51 -5.57
N TYR A 74 0.66 2.42 -5.22
CA TYR A 74 1.37 2.26 -3.95
C TYR A 74 2.50 3.29 -3.75
N THR A 75 3.22 3.62 -4.81
CA THR A 75 4.29 4.62 -4.75
C THR A 75 3.75 5.98 -4.34
N ALA A 76 2.60 6.36 -4.87
CA ALA A 76 1.95 7.61 -4.51
C ALA A 76 1.45 7.64 -3.05
N VAL A 77 1.01 6.49 -2.48
CA VAL A 77 0.70 6.39 -1.03
C VAL A 77 1.95 6.66 -0.20
N VAL A 78 3.07 6.00 -0.54
CA VAL A 78 4.35 6.16 0.18
C VAL A 78 4.83 7.60 0.10
N GLU A 79 4.82 8.21 -1.09
CA GLU A 79 5.22 9.60 -1.26
C GLU A 79 4.29 10.57 -0.51
N ALA A 80 2.99 10.28 -0.44
CA ALA A 80 2.05 11.10 0.33
C ALA A 80 2.36 11.06 1.84
N LEU A 81 2.69 9.88 2.38
CA LEU A 81 3.13 9.73 3.78
C LEU A 81 4.45 10.47 4.05
N ARG A 82 5.47 10.24 3.23
CA ARG A 82 6.81 10.84 3.37
C ARG A 82 6.81 12.37 3.27
N ASN A 83 5.89 12.93 2.47
CA ASN A 83 5.76 14.37 2.27
C ASN A 83 4.70 15.01 3.18
N HIS A 84 4.23 14.30 4.21
CA HIS A 84 3.26 14.79 5.20
C HIS A 84 1.93 15.26 4.56
N HIS A 85 1.54 14.65 3.43
CA HIS A 85 0.28 14.93 2.75
C HIS A 85 -0.87 14.10 3.29
N VAL A 86 -0.58 12.95 3.90
CA VAL A 86 -1.55 12.08 4.58
C VAL A 86 -0.99 11.60 5.91
N ASP A 87 -1.88 11.42 6.87
CA ASP A 87 -1.54 10.92 8.20
C ASP A 87 -1.31 9.42 8.24
N ILE A 88 -2.15 8.67 7.50
CA ILE A 88 -2.12 7.21 7.46
C ILE A 88 -2.33 6.66 6.05
N GLY A 89 -1.79 5.46 5.82
CA GLY A 89 -1.97 4.72 4.57
C GLY A 89 -2.19 3.23 4.83
N PHE A 90 -3.10 2.59 4.08
CA PHE A 90 -3.32 1.14 4.13
C PHE A 90 -2.66 0.47 2.93
N MET A 91 -1.78 -0.50 3.20
CA MET A 91 -1.02 -1.18 2.15
C MET A 91 -0.71 -2.63 2.49
N SER A 92 -0.46 -3.45 1.46
CA SER A 92 0.05 -4.81 1.61
C SER A 92 1.50 -4.82 2.11
N GLY A 93 1.97 -5.99 2.58
CA GLY A 93 3.23 -6.12 3.32
C GLY A 93 4.47 -5.63 2.56
N PHE A 94 4.58 -5.89 1.25
CA PHE A 94 5.78 -5.52 0.50
C PHE A 94 5.93 -4.00 0.32
N PRO A 95 4.93 -3.25 -0.22
CA PRO A 95 5.05 -1.79 -0.30
C PRO A 95 5.19 -1.16 1.10
N SER A 96 4.64 -1.79 2.15
CA SER A 96 4.88 -1.35 3.52
C SER A 96 6.33 -1.51 3.95
N ALA A 97 6.96 -2.63 3.58
CA ALA A 97 8.38 -2.85 3.81
C ALA A 97 9.25 -1.80 3.11
N LEU A 98 8.91 -1.46 1.85
CA LEU A 98 9.58 -0.38 1.12
C LEU A 98 9.44 0.95 1.87
N ALA A 99 8.22 1.31 2.27
CA ALA A 99 7.93 2.56 2.95
C ALA A 99 8.69 2.68 4.28
N VAL A 100 8.60 1.67 5.15
CA VAL A 100 9.26 1.67 6.47
C VAL A 100 10.78 1.70 6.33
N ASN A 101 11.34 1.03 5.31
CA ASN A 101 12.78 1.01 5.06
C ASN A 101 13.35 2.38 4.66
N THR A 102 12.53 3.34 4.25
CA THR A 102 12.98 4.72 4.03
C THR A 102 13.42 5.40 5.32
N GLY A 103 12.91 4.97 6.46
CA GLY A 103 13.11 5.62 7.76
C GLY A 103 12.31 6.92 7.91
N GLU A 104 11.35 7.18 7.00
CA GLU A 104 10.50 8.38 6.98
C GLU A 104 9.01 8.04 7.17
N VAL A 105 8.68 6.75 7.30
CA VAL A 105 7.33 6.22 7.50
C VAL A 105 7.37 5.17 8.61
N ASP A 106 6.40 5.22 9.52
CA ASP A 106 6.25 4.24 10.59
C ASP A 106 5.15 3.22 10.25
N SER A 107 5.26 2.01 10.79
CA SER A 107 4.15 1.06 10.82
C SER A 107 3.35 1.25 12.09
N LEU A 108 2.09 1.70 11.95
CA LEU A 108 1.20 1.93 13.09
C LEU A 108 0.56 0.63 13.57
N VAL A 109 0.05 -0.16 12.64
CA VAL A 109 -0.54 -1.49 12.90
C VAL A 109 -0.18 -2.42 11.76
N ALA A 110 0.18 -3.65 12.06
CA ALA A 110 0.40 -4.70 11.07
C ALA A 110 -0.42 -5.95 11.39
N TRP A 111 -0.95 -6.60 10.36
CA TRP A 111 -1.52 -7.93 10.45
C TRP A 111 -0.57 -8.94 9.84
N PRO A 112 -0.08 -9.90 10.62
CA PRO A 112 0.74 -11.00 10.10
C PRO A 112 -0.03 -11.76 9.02
N GLY A 113 0.67 -12.35 8.06
CA GLY A 113 0.10 -13.36 7.20
C GLY A 113 -0.20 -14.64 8.02
N ASP A 114 -1.18 -15.39 7.57
CA ASP A 114 -1.38 -16.75 8.05
C ASP A 114 -0.42 -17.73 7.33
N ASP A 115 -0.54 -19.03 7.58
CA ASP A 115 0.31 -20.04 6.93
C ASP A 115 -0.14 -20.35 5.48
N SER A 116 -1.14 -19.61 4.94
CA SER A 116 -1.70 -19.85 3.61
C SER A 116 -0.91 -19.14 2.51
N PRO A 117 -0.90 -19.70 1.28
CA PRO A 117 -0.36 -19.00 0.12
C PRO A 117 -1.12 -17.69 -0.13
N VAL A 118 -0.38 -16.62 -0.46
CA VAL A 118 -0.96 -15.30 -0.75
C VAL A 118 -1.03 -14.99 -2.23
N SER A 119 -0.26 -15.71 -3.05
CA SER A 119 -0.22 -15.52 -4.50
C SER A 119 -0.39 -16.84 -5.22
N THR A 120 -0.99 -16.74 -6.40
CA THR A 120 -1.12 -17.86 -7.35
C THR A 120 -0.87 -17.36 -8.76
N CYS A 121 -0.30 -18.19 -9.62
CA CYS A 121 -0.20 -17.91 -11.05
C CYS A 121 -1.22 -18.77 -11.79
N LEU A 122 -2.14 -18.12 -12.51
CA LEU A 122 -3.26 -18.71 -13.21
C LEU A 122 -3.00 -18.82 -14.70
N VAL A 123 -3.51 -19.88 -15.30
CA VAL A 123 -3.63 -20.06 -16.73
C VAL A 123 -5.08 -20.39 -17.10
N LEU A 124 -5.45 -20.25 -18.37
CA LEU A 124 -6.72 -20.80 -18.87
C LEU A 124 -6.71 -22.34 -18.74
N ASP A 125 -7.88 -22.95 -18.51
CA ASP A 125 -7.98 -24.39 -18.27
C ASP A 125 -7.43 -25.26 -19.42
N ASP A 126 -7.54 -24.78 -20.64
CA ASP A 126 -7.02 -25.42 -21.85
C ASP A 126 -5.54 -25.12 -22.17
N SER A 127 -4.86 -24.33 -21.33
CA SER A 127 -3.44 -24.00 -21.48
C SER A 127 -2.56 -25.26 -21.45
N PRO A 128 -1.51 -25.34 -22.28
CA PRO A 128 -0.55 -26.43 -22.20
C PRO A 128 0.35 -26.40 -20.96
N LEU A 129 0.51 -25.23 -20.30
CA LEU A 129 1.33 -25.06 -19.11
C LEU A 129 0.69 -25.76 -17.92
N GLN A 130 1.37 -26.73 -17.29
CA GLN A 130 0.84 -27.50 -16.15
C GLN A 130 1.44 -27.05 -14.81
N SER A 131 2.62 -26.46 -14.84
CA SER A 131 3.34 -25.96 -13.68
C SER A 131 4.22 -24.75 -14.08
N LEU A 132 4.87 -24.10 -13.14
CA LEU A 132 5.79 -22.97 -13.42
C LEU A 132 7.01 -23.41 -14.23
N GLU A 133 7.46 -24.65 -14.07
CA GLU A 133 8.60 -25.21 -14.82
C GLU A 133 8.32 -25.36 -16.33
N ASP A 134 7.06 -25.28 -16.77
CA ASP A 134 6.68 -25.29 -18.19
C ASP A 134 6.78 -23.89 -18.83
N VAL A 135 7.04 -22.86 -18.04
CA VAL A 135 7.24 -21.47 -18.53
C VAL A 135 8.53 -21.40 -19.36
N THR A 136 8.48 -20.65 -20.46
CA THR A 136 9.57 -20.51 -21.42
C THR A 136 9.82 -19.03 -21.74
N PRO A 137 10.95 -18.68 -22.41
CA PRO A 137 11.22 -17.29 -22.81
C PRO A 137 10.16 -16.64 -23.72
N GLU A 138 9.30 -17.42 -24.36
CA GLU A 138 8.17 -16.94 -25.15
C GLU A 138 6.91 -16.71 -24.32
N THR A 139 6.84 -17.25 -23.10
CA THR A 139 5.68 -17.12 -22.20
C THR A 139 5.55 -15.69 -21.69
N VAL A 140 4.38 -15.10 -21.85
CA VAL A 140 4.05 -13.78 -21.29
C VAL A 140 3.37 -13.98 -19.93
N VAL A 141 4.01 -13.48 -18.86
CA VAL A 141 3.50 -13.51 -17.50
C VAL A 141 3.00 -12.12 -17.14
N ALA A 142 1.68 -11.99 -16.90
CA ALA A 142 1.08 -10.76 -16.44
C ALA A 142 1.22 -10.63 -14.93
N PHE A 143 1.80 -9.52 -14.52
CA PHE A 143 1.88 -9.04 -13.14
C PHE A 143 0.97 -7.83 -12.97
N ALA A 144 0.48 -7.58 -11.74
CA ALA A 144 -0.38 -6.44 -11.47
C ALA A 144 0.41 -5.12 -11.46
N ASP A 145 0.87 -4.71 -10.30
CA ASP A 145 1.62 -3.47 -10.07
C ASP A 145 3.07 -3.82 -9.66
N PRO A 146 4.09 -3.06 -10.09
CA PRO A 146 5.48 -3.32 -9.72
C PRO A 146 5.78 -3.31 -8.22
N ALA A 147 4.94 -2.66 -7.41
CA ALA A 147 5.06 -2.65 -5.95
C ALA A 147 4.13 -3.67 -5.25
N SER A 148 3.31 -4.41 -6.00
CA SER A 148 2.33 -5.35 -5.41
C SER A 148 3.00 -6.58 -4.79
N SER A 149 2.67 -6.90 -3.54
CA SER A 149 3.11 -8.12 -2.87
C SER A 149 2.64 -9.37 -3.62
N SER A 150 1.32 -9.53 -3.76
CA SER A 150 0.70 -10.73 -4.33
C SER A 150 0.65 -10.74 -5.86
N GLY A 151 0.71 -9.56 -6.49
CA GLY A 151 0.66 -9.43 -7.95
C GLY A 151 2.02 -9.35 -8.63
N TYR A 152 3.14 -9.24 -7.88
CA TYR A 152 4.48 -9.17 -8.47
C TYR A 152 5.54 -9.85 -7.63
N PHE A 153 5.83 -9.39 -6.39
CA PHE A 153 7.00 -9.86 -5.64
C PHE A 153 6.93 -11.34 -5.28
N MET A 154 5.82 -11.79 -4.70
CA MET A 154 5.65 -13.21 -4.39
C MET A 154 5.63 -14.09 -5.65
N PRO A 155 4.95 -13.73 -6.75
CA PRO A 155 5.10 -14.41 -8.03
C PRO A 155 6.52 -14.48 -8.58
N VAL A 156 7.31 -13.40 -8.49
CA VAL A 156 8.71 -13.42 -8.93
C VAL A 156 9.53 -14.40 -8.08
N ALA A 157 9.34 -14.41 -6.76
CA ALA A 157 9.97 -15.40 -5.89
C ALA A 157 9.57 -16.84 -6.27
N MET A 158 8.28 -17.08 -6.56
CA MET A 158 7.79 -18.40 -7.02
C MET A 158 8.47 -18.85 -8.33
N LEU A 159 8.57 -17.94 -9.30
CA LEU A 159 9.23 -18.22 -10.58
C LEU A 159 10.72 -18.47 -10.39
N HIS A 160 11.39 -17.69 -9.53
CA HIS A 160 12.79 -17.90 -9.20
C HIS A 160 13.02 -19.26 -8.52
N ASP A 161 12.16 -19.67 -7.59
CA ASP A 161 12.23 -20.97 -6.92
C ASP A 161 12.00 -22.12 -7.90
N ALA A 162 11.24 -21.90 -8.98
CA ALA A 162 11.09 -22.82 -10.11
C ALA A 162 12.30 -22.79 -11.08
N GLY A 163 13.33 -21.98 -10.79
CA GLY A 163 14.56 -21.86 -11.59
C GLY A 163 14.45 -20.91 -12.78
N LEU A 164 13.49 -19.99 -12.75
CA LEU A 164 13.22 -19.04 -13.83
C LEU A 164 13.65 -17.63 -13.44
N GLU A 165 14.44 -16.99 -14.29
CA GLU A 165 14.92 -15.62 -14.11
C GLU A 165 14.10 -14.65 -14.95
N LYS A 166 13.70 -13.52 -14.33
CA LYS A 166 12.96 -12.46 -15.02
C LYS A 166 13.75 -11.95 -16.24
N ASP A 167 13.03 -11.67 -17.33
CA ASP A 167 13.58 -11.15 -18.59
C ASP A 167 14.56 -12.10 -19.32
N ALA A 168 14.89 -13.25 -18.75
CA ALA A 168 15.67 -14.30 -19.38
C ALA A 168 14.80 -15.51 -19.78
N ASP A 169 13.95 -15.97 -18.86
CA ASP A 169 13.18 -17.21 -19.00
C ASP A 169 11.69 -16.97 -19.21
N TYR A 170 11.20 -15.72 -19.11
CA TYR A 170 9.83 -15.30 -19.45
C TYR A 170 9.76 -13.81 -19.74
N GLN A 171 8.66 -13.38 -20.37
CA GLN A 171 8.38 -11.98 -20.67
C GLN A 171 7.43 -11.40 -19.59
N ALA A 172 7.86 -10.37 -18.87
CA ALA A 172 7.04 -9.70 -17.88
C ALA A 172 6.11 -8.66 -18.53
N LEU A 173 4.82 -8.72 -18.21
CA LEU A 173 3.81 -7.73 -18.60
C LEU A 173 3.21 -7.11 -17.32
N PHE A 174 3.49 -5.85 -17.04
CA PHE A 174 2.82 -5.11 -15.98
C PHE A 174 1.49 -4.55 -16.50
N SER A 175 0.39 -5.02 -15.96
CA SER A 175 -0.96 -4.68 -16.42
C SER A 175 -1.55 -3.46 -15.73
N GLY A 176 -1.03 -3.08 -14.55
CA GLY A 176 -1.49 -1.96 -13.74
C GLY A 176 -2.49 -2.34 -12.63
N GLY A 177 -2.95 -3.58 -12.61
CA GLY A 177 -3.87 -4.09 -11.58
C GLY A 177 -4.20 -5.56 -11.77
N HIS A 178 -4.76 -6.20 -10.74
CA HIS A 178 -5.12 -7.62 -10.79
C HIS A 178 -6.19 -7.90 -11.86
N ASP A 179 -7.23 -7.10 -11.91
CA ASP A 179 -8.33 -7.16 -12.88
C ASP A 179 -7.82 -7.00 -14.32
N MET A 180 -6.85 -6.13 -14.53
CA MET A 180 -6.19 -5.93 -15.82
C MET A 180 -5.31 -7.12 -16.22
N SER A 181 -4.66 -7.80 -15.24
CA SER A 181 -3.94 -9.05 -15.49
C SER A 181 -4.89 -10.16 -15.97
N PHE A 182 -6.08 -10.26 -15.38
CA PHE A 182 -7.10 -11.22 -15.81
C PHE A 182 -7.65 -10.89 -17.19
N THR A 183 -7.83 -9.62 -17.49
CA THR A 183 -8.23 -9.18 -18.83
C THR A 183 -7.18 -9.56 -19.86
N ALA A 184 -5.89 -9.34 -19.56
CA ALA A 184 -4.78 -9.74 -20.44
C ALA A 184 -4.75 -11.25 -20.68
N LEU A 185 -4.97 -12.07 -19.63
CA LEU A 185 -5.06 -13.53 -19.75
C LEU A 185 -6.27 -13.94 -20.61
N LYS A 186 -7.43 -13.37 -20.35
CA LYS A 186 -8.69 -13.71 -21.04
C LYS A 186 -8.63 -13.36 -22.53
N GLU A 187 -7.96 -12.27 -22.88
CA GLU A 187 -7.81 -11.81 -24.27
C GLU A 187 -6.59 -12.41 -25.00
N GLY A 188 -5.82 -13.27 -24.33
CA GLY A 188 -4.64 -13.92 -24.89
C GLY A 188 -3.46 -12.95 -25.11
N GLN A 189 -3.39 -11.87 -24.36
CA GLN A 189 -2.26 -10.95 -24.30
C GLN A 189 -1.18 -11.46 -23.34
N ALA A 190 -1.57 -12.31 -22.39
CA ALA A 190 -0.71 -13.05 -21.48
C ALA A 190 -1.07 -14.53 -21.47
N ASP A 191 -0.08 -15.38 -21.24
CA ASP A 191 -0.24 -16.83 -21.09
C ASP A 191 -0.51 -17.23 -19.63
N VAL A 192 0.00 -16.41 -18.70
CA VAL A 192 -0.08 -16.57 -17.24
C VAL A 192 -0.48 -15.25 -16.63
N ALA A 193 -1.37 -15.27 -15.62
CA ALA A 193 -1.67 -14.11 -14.78
C ALA A 193 -1.38 -14.45 -13.31
N CYS A 194 -0.43 -13.73 -12.70
CA CYS A 194 -0.08 -13.93 -11.30
C CYS A 194 -0.82 -12.91 -10.43
N THR A 195 -1.41 -13.37 -9.31
CA THR A 195 -2.37 -12.61 -8.53
C THR A 195 -2.46 -13.08 -7.09
N SER A 196 -3.29 -12.40 -6.27
CA SER A 196 -3.68 -12.88 -4.94
C SER A 196 -4.57 -14.13 -5.03
N THR A 197 -4.41 -15.05 -4.09
CA THR A 197 -5.22 -16.27 -3.97
C THR A 197 -6.69 -16.01 -3.69
N ILE A 198 -7.09 -14.81 -3.28
CA ILE A 198 -8.49 -14.45 -3.04
C ILE A 198 -9.30 -14.40 -4.35
N PHE A 199 -8.71 -13.92 -5.45
CA PHE A 199 -9.45 -13.70 -6.71
C PHE A 199 -10.04 -14.98 -7.32
N PRO A 200 -9.32 -16.11 -7.42
CA PRO A 200 -9.92 -17.35 -7.92
C PRO A 200 -11.14 -17.82 -7.12
N THR A 201 -11.28 -17.43 -5.85
CA THR A 201 -12.46 -17.77 -5.03
C THR A 201 -13.73 -17.06 -5.52
N MET A 202 -13.58 -15.95 -6.25
CA MET A 202 -14.68 -15.18 -6.84
C MET A 202 -15.22 -15.79 -8.15
N ALA A 203 -14.63 -16.87 -8.65
CA ALA A 203 -15.03 -17.49 -9.91
C ALA A 203 -16.53 -17.82 -9.94
N GLY A 204 -17.22 -17.31 -10.97
CA GLY A 204 -18.67 -17.50 -11.16
C GLY A 204 -19.55 -16.65 -10.25
N SER A 205 -19.00 -15.66 -9.53
CA SER A 205 -19.77 -14.67 -8.76
C SER A 205 -20.37 -13.59 -9.64
N GLY A 206 -19.79 -13.36 -10.82
CA GLY A 206 -20.09 -12.23 -11.68
C GLY A 206 -19.41 -10.93 -11.26
N ASP A 207 -18.48 -10.99 -10.31
CA ASP A 207 -17.68 -9.87 -9.89
C ASP A 207 -16.74 -9.43 -11.04
N PRO A 208 -16.74 -8.15 -11.43
CA PRO A 208 -15.87 -7.65 -12.50
C PRO A 208 -14.38 -7.77 -12.18
N MET A 209 -14.00 -7.83 -10.90
CA MET A 209 -12.61 -8.01 -10.47
C MET A 209 -12.03 -9.37 -10.88
N PHE A 210 -12.88 -10.41 -11.07
CA PHE A 210 -12.45 -11.71 -11.57
C PHE A 210 -13.39 -12.24 -12.67
N PRO A 211 -13.11 -11.97 -13.95
CA PRO A 211 -14.05 -12.16 -15.05
C PRO A 211 -14.11 -13.60 -15.58
N PHE A 212 -13.94 -14.61 -14.72
CA PHE A 212 -13.93 -16.02 -15.08
C PHE A 212 -15.01 -16.83 -14.35
N GLU A 213 -15.60 -17.78 -15.07
CA GLU A 213 -16.46 -18.79 -14.49
C GLU A 213 -15.64 -19.92 -13.83
N LYS A 214 -16.30 -20.71 -12.99
CA LYS A 214 -15.66 -21.87 -12.34
C LYS A 214 -15.14 -22.87 -13.38
N GLY A 215 -13.84 -23.16 -13.34
CA GLY A 215 -13.19 -24.11 -14.24
C GLY A 215 -12.69 -23.49 -15.55
N GLU A 216 -12.78 -22.17 -15.74
CA GLU A 216 -12.15 -21.49 -16.89
C GLU A 216 -10.65 -21.23 -16.67
N THR A 217 -10.23 -21.21 -15.41
CA THR A 217 -8.82 -21.05 -15.04
C THR A 217 -8.38 -22.12 -14.05
N ARG A 218 -7.08 -22.37 -13.99
CA ARG A 218 -6.43 -23.19 -12.97
C ARG A 218 -5.11 -22.61 -12.53
N SER A 219 -4.71 -22.90 -11.29
CA SER A 219 -3.40 -22.55 -10.75
C SER A 219 -2.32 -23.48 -11.33
N ILE A 220 -1.15 -22.91 -11.63
CA ILE A 220 0.08 -23.64 -11.97
C ILE A 220 1.19 -23.44 -10.93
N GLY A 221 0.93 -22.67 -9.88
CA GLY A 221 1.83 -22.47 -8.75
C GLY A 221 1.22 -21.56 -7.70
N GLU A 222 1.61 -21.75 -6.44
CA GLU A 222 1.20 -20.96 -5.30
C GLU A 222 2.43 -20.56 -4.49
N SER A 223 2.40 -19.36 -3.91
CA SER A 223 3.51 -18.84 -3.12
C SER A 223 3.57 -19.47 -1.72
N ALA A 224 4.67 -19.22 -1.02
CA ALA A 224 4.69 -19.30 0.43
C ALA A 224 3.75 -18.26 1.06
N SER A 225 3.50 -18.38 2.37
CA SER A 225 2.86 -17.35 3.18
C SER A 225 3.73 -16.10 3.28
N MET A 226 3.11 -14.96 3.62
CA MET A 226 3.84 -13.71 3.90
C MET A 226 3.96 -13.46 5.40
N PRO A 227 5.09 -12.89 5.87
CA PRO A 227 5.24 -12.53 7.29
C PRO A 227 4.28 -11.41 7.70
N VAL A 228 3.95 -10.51 6.79
CA VAL A 228 2.99 -9.41 6.98
C VAL A 228 2.06 -9.37 5.78
N ALA A 229 0.77 -9.49 6.02
CA ALA A 229 -0.26 -9.45 4.99
C ALA A 229 -0.55 -8.00 4.58
N VAL A 230 -0.94 -7.18 5.56
CA VAL A 230 -1.28 -5.76 5.38
C VAL A 230 -0.86 -4.93 6.57
N THR A 231 -0.74 -3.62 6.36
CA THR A 231 -0.44 -2.65 7.40
C THR A 231 -1.28 -1.39 7.27
N VAL A 232 -1.45 -0.71 8.39
CA VAL A 232 -1.71 0.73 8.42
C VAL A 232 -0.39 1.41 8.77
N LEU A 233 0.13 2.15 7.80
CA LEU A 233 1.32 2.98 7.96
C LEU A 233 0.93 4.37 8.46
N SER A 234 1.87 5.08 9.07
CA SER A 234 1.70 6.48 9.46
C SER A 234 2.85 7.34 9.01
N ASP A 235 2.55 8.61 8.76
CA ASP A 235 3.54 9.67 8.74
C ASP A 235 4.38 9.62 10.03
N GLN A 236 5.71 9.74 9.91
CA GLN A 236 6.61 9.75 11.06
C GLN A 236 6.38 10.98 11.97
N GLU A 237 5.89 12.08 11.40
CA GLU A 237 5.53 13.30 12.14
C GLU A 237 4.05 13.32 12.59
N LEU A 238 3.34 12.18 12.51
CA LEU A 238 1.96 12.08 12.98
C LEU A 238 1.85 12.56 14.43
N ALA A 239 0.94 13.50 14.67
CA ALA A 239 0.74 14.07 16.00
C ALA A 239 0.38 12.99 17.03
N ASP A 240 0.99 13.07 18.22
CA ASP A 240 0.85 12.07 19.30
C ASP A 240 -0.62 11.76 19.63
N ASP A 241 -1.47 12.77 19.66
CA ASP A 241 -2.90 12.62 19.97
C ASP A 241 -3.68 11.90 18.86
N LYS A 242 -3.31 12.09 17.58
CA LYS A 242 -3.85 11.29 16.48
C LYS A 242 -3.36 9.84 16.54
N ARG A 243 -2.06 9.65 16.84
CA ARG A 243 -1.45 8.32 16.97
C ARG A 243 -2.15 7.50 18.06
N GLU A 244 -2.32 8.07 19.27
CA GLU A 244 -3.02 7.39 20.38
C GLU A 244 -4.45 7.02 20.00
N LEU A 245 -5.21 7.93 19.38
CA LEU A 245 -6.57 7.66 18.93
C LEU A 245 -6.65 6.54 17.89
N LEU A 246 -5.73 6.53 16.91
CA LEU A 246 -5.70 5.51 15.88
C LEU A 246 -5.31 4.14 16.42
N LEU A 247 -4.34 4.07 17.33
CA LEU A 247 -3.94 2.80 17.98
C LEU A 247 -5.08 2.19 18.80
N GLU A 248 -5.95 3.02 19.40
CA GLU A 248 -7.13 2.55 20.11
C GLU A 248 -8.26 2.16 19.15
N ALA A 249 -8.46 2.94 18.07
CA ALA A 249 -9.57 2.78 17.14
C ALA A 249 -9.40 1.60 16.16
N LEU A 250 -8.22 1.46 15.55
CA LEU A 250 -8.00 0.50 14.45
C LEU A 250 -8.34 -0.95 14.80
N PRO A 251 -8.01 -1.49 16.00
CA PRO A 251 -8.45 -2.82 16.38
C PRO A 251 -9.98 -2.98 16.46
N ASN A 252 -10.72 -1.89 16.76
CA ASN A 252 -12.18 -1.89 16.82
C ASN A 252 -12.82 -1.73 15.43
N VAL A 253 -12.14 -1.07 14.51
CA VAL A 253 -12.56 -0.94 13.11
C VAL A 253 -12.50 -2.29 12.41
N PHE A 254 -11.39 -3.01 12.55
CA PHE A 254 -11.15 -4.27 11.87
C PHE A 254 -11.65 -5.48 12.68
N THR A 255 -12.96 -5.60 12.79
CA THR A 255 -13.64 -6.68 13.50
C THR A 255 -14.54 -7.49 12.59
N GLU A 256 -14.90 -8.72 12.98
CA GLU A 256 -15.85 -9.55 12.22
C GLU A 256 -17.21 -8.86 12.00
N GLU A 257 -17.63 -7.97 12.93
CA GLU A 257 -18.89 -7.21 12.80
C GLU A 257 -18.85 -6.25 11.60
N ASN A 258 -17.68 -5.71 11.28
CA ASN A 258 -17.46 -4.76 10.19
C ASN A 258 -17.00 -5.44 8.88
N ALA A 259 -16.82 -6.77 8.88
CA ALA A 259 -16.21 -7.49 7.76
C ALA A 259 -16.96 -7.32 6.44
N GLU A 260 -18.31 -7.30 6.46
CA GLU A 260 -19.13 -7.15 5.25
C GLU A 260 -18.89 -5.79 4.56
N GLN A 261 -18.81 -4.71 5.33
CA GLN A 261 -18.62 -3.35 4.79
C GLN A 261 -17.16 -3.05 4.45
N LEU A 262 -16.20 -3.67 5.14
CA LEU A 262 -14.76 -3.53 4.85
C LEU A 262 -14.30 -4.42 3.69
N GLY A 263 -15.06 -5.47 3.34
CA GLY A 263 -14.82 -6.30 2.17
C GLY A 263 -13.36 -6.73 2.01
N ALA A 264 -12.76 -6.38 0.88
CA ALA A 264 -11.38 -6.75 0.54
C ALA A 264 -10.33 -6.29 1.56
N MET A 265 -10.56 -5.20 2.30
CA MET A 265 -9.63 -4.78 3.36
C MET A 265 -9.60 -5.80 4.49
N MET A 266 -10.77 -6.30 4.91
CA MET A 266 -10.86 -7.31 5.96
C MET A 266 -10.33 -8.68 5.51
N GLU A 267 -10.63 -9.08 4.28
CA GLU A 267 -10.12 -10.34 3.70
C GLU A 267 -8.59 -10.35 3.62
N ALA A 268 -7.98 -9.20 3.33
CA ALA A 268 -6.54 -9.07 3.24
C ALA A 268 -5.80 -9.30 4.58
N MET A 269 -6.50 -9.20 5.72
CA MET A 269 -5.93 -9.46 7.06
C MET A 269 -5.85 -10.95 7.43
N GLN A 270 -6.45 -11.82 6.64
CA GLN A 270 -6.40 -13.29 6.80
C GLN A 270 -6.86 -13.79 8.18
N GLY A 271 -7.67 -12.99 8.91
CA GLY A 271 -8.18 -13.33 10.24
C GLY A 271 -7.12 -13.39 11.35
N THR A 272 -5.97 -12.75 11.16
CA THR A 272 -4.90 -12.69 12.16
C THR A 272 -5.09 -11.52 13.12
N GLU A 273 -4.47 -11.63 14.31
CA GLU A 273 -4.52 -10.56 15.31
C GLU A 273 -3.54 -9.43 14.95
N PRO A 274 -3.93 -8.16 15.14
CA PRO A 274 -3.06 -7.02 14.84
C PRO A 274 -1.88 -6.92 15.82
N ILE A 275 -0.74 -6.50 15.29
CA ILE A 275 0.44 -6.08 16.07
C ILE A 275 0.47 -4.56 16.03
N LEU A 276 0.33 -3.93 17.20
CA LEU A 276 0.40 -2.47 17.34
C LEU A 276 1.86 -2.04 17.40
N GLU A 277 2.20 -0.97 16.68
CA GLU A 277 3.55 -0.41 16.59
C GLU A 277 4.62 -1.50 16.39
N PRO A 278 4.49 -2.32 15.34
CA PRO A 278 5.40 -3.44 15.13
C PRO A 278 6.83 -2.96 14.90
N ASP A 279 7.80 -3.73 15.37
CA ASP A 279 9.21 -3.49 15.07
C ASP A 279 9.46 -3.62 13.55
N ALA A 280 10.29 -2.77 12.98
CA ALA A 280 10.65 -2.82 11.55
C ALA A 280 11.27 -4.18 11.12
N GLU A 281 11.79 -4.97 12.07
CA GLU A 281 12.33 -6.30 11.80
C GLU A 281 11.31 -7.27 11.20
N ILE A 282 9.98 -7.05 11.40
CA ILE A 282 8.95 -7.92 10.78
C ILE A 282 8.94 -7.84 9.25
N PHE A 283 9.47 -6.76 8.68
CA PHE A 283 9.57 -6.56 7.23
C PHE A 283 10.86 -7.12 6.62
N GLN A 284 11.81 -7.60 7.45
CA GLN A 284 13.11 -8.09 6.96
C GLN A 284 13.01 -9.21 5.90
N PRO A 285 12.07 -10.18 5.98
CA PRO A 285 11.94 -11.20 4.94
C PRO A 285 11.61 -10.67 3.54
N PHE A 286 11.04 -9.47 3.44
CA PHE A 286 10.78 -8.86 2.14
C PHE A 286 12.05 -8.35 1.45
N VAL A 287 13.13 -8.10 2.21
CA VAL A 287 14.43 -7.67 1.64
C VAL A 287 15.01 -8.75 0.73
N ASP A 288 14.90 -10.02 1.12
CA ASP A 288 15.40 -11.13 0.31
C ASP A 288 14.59 -11.27 -0.99
N ILE A 289 13.27 -11.10 -0.91
CA ILE A 289 12.37 -11.12 -2.07
C ILE A 289 12.66 -9.95 -3.00
N ALA A 290 12.92 -8.75 -2.46
CA ALA A 290 13.31 -7.59 -3.25
C ALA A 290 14.60 -7.84 -4.04
N ALA A 291 15.58 -8.49 -3.42
CA ALA A 291 16.84 -8.84 -4.08
C ALA A 291 16.61 -9.83 -5.26
N ILE A 292 15.70 -10.80 -5.12
CA ILE A 292 15.31 -11.71 -6.19
C ILE A 292 14.65 -10.94 -7.34
N ALA A 293 13.81 -9.98 -7.01
CA ALA A 293 13.09 -9.16 -8.01
C ALA A 293 13.97 -8.09 -8.68
N ASP A 294 15.26 -7.98 -8.29
CA ASP A 294 16.19 -6.92 -8.72
C ASP A 294 15.67 -5.52 -8.39
N VAL A 295 15.03 -5.38 -7.22
CA VAL A 295 14.49 -4.12 -6.71
C VAL A 295 15.32 -3.65 -5.54
N ASP A 296 15.83 -2.42 -5.64
CA ASP A 296 16.47 -1.75 -4.50
C ASP A 296 15.36 -1.27 -3.55
N ILE A 297 15.26 -1.92 -2.40
CA ILE A 297 14.25 -1.60 -1.39
C ILE A 297 14.39 -0.17 -0.84
N SER A 298 15.53 0.48 -1.05
CA SER A 298 15.77 1.88 -0.66
C SER A 298 15.40 2.90 -1.75
N ASP A 299 15.16 2.44 -2.98
CA ASP A 299 14.82 3.30 -4.12
C ASP A 299 13.35 3.16 -4.51
N LEU A 300 12.51 4.00 -3.93
CA LEU A 300 11.09 4.11 -4.27
C LEU A 300 10.83 4.96 -5.51
N SER A 301 11.85 5.62 -6.05
CA SER A 301 11.73 6.34 -7.30
C SER A 301 11.65 5.34 -8.45
N GLY A 302 10.47 4.81 -8.70
CA GLY A 302 10.20 3.89 -9.79
C GLY A 302 10.80 4.42 -11.10
N SER A 303 11.77 3.70 -11.63
CA SER A 303 12.39 3.92 -12.93
C SER A 303 11.45 3.52 -14.05
#